data_4b07abe14db3d41cc8c4743f0c7cd72a
#
_entry.id   4b07abe14db3d41cc8c4743f0c7cd72a
#
_cell.length_a   1.000
_cell.length_b   1.000
_cell.length_c   1.000
_cell.angle_alpha   90.00
_cell.angle_beta   90.00
_cell.angle_gamma   90.00
#
_symmetry.space_group_name_H-M   'P 1'
#
loop_
_entity.id
_entity.type
_entity.pdbx_description
1 polymer ?
#
loop_
_entity_poly.entity_id
_entity_poly.type
_entity_poly.pdbx_seq_one_letter_code
_entity_poly.pdbx_strand_id
1 'polypeptide(L)'
;MRILMLGLDNAGKTTILYKLKLGKTSKTAPTVGFNVETVKHKNVSFAVWDCGGQERIRPLWRHYFTGTNALIYVVDSSDKDRLEESKKELMRVINDKELADCLLIVLANKQDVPDAVKPKDLIEQFDMNSLSGQHVWSVIPTIAIDGTGLAETLSWISNHSK
;
A
#
# COMPACT_ATOMS: atom_id res chain seq x y z
N MET A 1 -12.68 -9.78 3.23
CA MET A 1 -11.20 -9.71 3.28
C MET A 1 -10.77 -8.38 3.85
N ARG A 2 -9.83 -8.40 4.76
CA ARG A 2 -9.32 -7.19 5.42
C ARG A 2 -7.98 -6.80 4.82
N ILE A 3 -7.91 -5.57 4.29
CA ILE A 3 -6.70 -4.99 3.70
C ILE A 3 -6.26 -3.81 4.56
N LEU A 4 -5.00 -3.80 4.94
CA LEU A 4 -4.40 -2.67 5.64
C LEU A 4 -3.55 -1.89 4.63
N MET A 5 -3.77 -0.57 4.54
CA MET A 5 -3.01 0.27 3.62
C MET A 5 -2.14 1.24 4.40
N LEU A 6 -0.84 1.11 4.23
CA LEU A 6 0.16 1.91 4.94
C LEU A 6 1.10 2.58 3.95
N GLY A 7 1.91 3.47 4.45
CA GLY A 7 2.91 4.22 3.70
C GLY A 7 3.13 5.57 4.35
N LEU A 8 4.17 6.27 3.92
CA LEU A 8 4.48 7.59 4.46
C LEU A 8 3.39 8.59 4.07
N ASP A 9 3.35 9.69 4.79
CA ASP A 9 2.50 10.81 4.41
C ASP A 9 2.85 11.27 2.98
N ASN A 10 1.84 11.72 2.25
CA ASN A 10 1.93 12.15 0.85
C ASN A 10 2.25 11.02 -0.15
N ALA A 11 2.19 9.78 0.25
CA ALA A 11 2.40 8.66 -0.69
C ALA A 11 1.21 8.47 -1.65
N GLY A 12 0.04 8.98 -1.29
CA GLY A 12 -1.15 8.89 -2.13
C GLY A 12 -2.19 7.89 -1.64
N LYS A 13 -2.10 7.42 -0.41
CA LYS A 13 -2.98 6.40 0.15
C LYS A 13 -4.45 6.81 0.13
N THR A 14 -4.76 8.00 0.62
CA THR A 14 -6.14 8.46 0.69
C THR A 14 -6.73 8.66 -0.71
N THR A 15 -5.92 9.14 -1.65
CA THR A 15 -6.33 9.24 -3.06
C THR A 15 -6.66 7.87 -3.63
N ILE A 16 -5.83 6.87 -3.34
CA ILE A 16 -6.07 5.48 -3.77
C ILE A 16 -7.40 4.98 -3.20
N LEU A 17 -7.64 5.20 -1.91
CA LEU A 17 -8.86 4.74 -1.27
C LEU A 17 -10.10 5.36 -1.92
N TYR A 18 -10.10 6.67 -2.14
CA TYR A 18 -11.22 7.34 -2.80
C TYR A 18 -11.41 6.86 -4.23
N LYS A 19 -10.31 6.65 -4.96
CA LYS A 19 -10.40 6.15 -6.33
C LYS A 19 -11.00 4.75 -6.39
N LEU A 20 -10.61 3.88 -5.47
CA LEU A 20 -11.18 2.54 -5.37
C LEU A 20 -12.66 2.58 -5.04
N LYS A 21 -13.07 3.47 -4.14
CA LYS A 21 -14.46 3.55 -3.67
C LYS A 21 -15.38 4.26 -4.66
N LEU A 22 -14.94 5.40 -5.17
CA LEU A 22 -15.80 6.30 -5.96
C LEU A 22 -15.52 6.27 -7.45
N GLY A 23 -14.39 5.70 -7.85
CA GLY A 23 -13.97 5.72 -9.26
C GLY A 23 -13.49 7.07 -9.74
N LYS A 24 -13.30 8.05 -8.86
CA LYS A 24 -12.86 9.39 -9.23
C LYS A 24 -11.93 9.98 -8.16
N THR A 25 -11.08 10.91 -8.60
CA THR A 25 -10.16 11.60 -7.73
C THR A 25 -10.85 12.79 -7.05
N SER A 26 -10.53 13.01 -5.77
CA SER A 26 -10.94 14.21 -5.06
C SER A 26 -9.72 14.77 -4.30
N LYS A 27 -9.79 16.06 -3.96
CA LYS A 27 -8.77 16.66 -3.10
C LYS A 27 -8.85 16.01 -1.73
N THR A 28 -7.70 15.63 -1.20
CA THR A 28 -7.63 14.96 0.10
C THR A 28 -6.79 15.77 1.08
N ALA A 29 -7.20 15.74 2.35
CA ALA A 29 -6.38 16.22 3.45
C ALA A 29 -5.62 15.02 4.05
N PRO A 30 -4.51 15.25 4.77
CA PRO A 30 -3.82 14.15 5.44
C PRO A 30 -4.77 13.39 6.38
N THR A 31 -4.69 12.06 6.36
CA THR A 31 -5.48 11.22 7.25
C THR A 31 -4.95 11.32 8.67
N VAL A 32 -5.80 11.74 9.60
CA VAL A 32 -5.47 11.78 11.03
C VAL A 32 -6.16 10.56 11.65
N GLY A 33 -5.38 9.57 12.06
CA GLY A 33 -5.91 8.30 12.54
C GLY A 33 -6.08 7.32 11.38
N PHE A 34 -7.33 7.01 11.02
CA PHE A 34 -7.59 6.05 9.95
C PHE A 34 -8.94 6.30 9.27
N ASN A 35 -9.07 5.78 8.06
CA ASN A 35 -10.35 5.68 7.33
C ASN A 35 -10.58 4.22 6.96
N VAL A 36 -11.83 3.78 6.99
CA VAL A 36 -12.20 2.43 6.56
C VAL A 36 -13.29 2.52 5.50
N GLU A 37 -13.09 1.84 4.39
CA GLU A 37 -14.08 1.76 3.32
C GLU A 37 -14.23 0.33 2.83
N THR A 38 -15.45 -0.04 2.46
CA THR A 38 -15.71 -1.32 1.82
C THR A 38 -15.67 -1.12 0.30
N VAL A 39 -14.84 -1.89 -0.36
CA VAL A 39 -14.66 -1.84 -1.82
C VAL A 39 -15.02 -3.21 -2.38
N LYS A 40 -15.82 -3.23 -3.45
CA LYS A 40 -16.16 -4.48 -4.13
C LYS A 40 -15.44 -4.55 -5.47
N HIS A 41 -14.88 -5.72 -5.77
CA HIS A 41 -14.21 -5.99 -7.03
C HIS A 41 -14.40 -7.46 -7.40
N LYS A 42 -15.01 -7.73 -8.57
CA LYS A 42 -15.23 -9.11 -9.07
C LYS A 42 -15.85 -10.04 -8.01
N ASN A 43 -16.93 -9.59 -7.38
CA ASN A 43 -17.68 -10.32 -6.36
C ASN A 43 -16.93 -10.57 -5.04
N VAL A 44 -15.77 -9.93 -4.86
CA VAL A 44 -15.03 -9.97 -3.60
C VAL A 44 -15.19 -8.64 -2.88
N SER A 45 -15.48 -8.69 -1.59
CA SER A 45 -15.58 -7.48 -0.76
C SER A 45 -14.30 -7.32 0.04
N PHE A 46 -13.75 -6.11 0.00
CA PHE A 46 -12.53 -5.76 0.71
C PHE A 46 -12.82 -4.64 1.71
N ALA A 47 -12.48 -4.85 2.97
CA ALA A 47 -12.47 -3.76 3.95
C ALA A 47 -11.07 -3.15 3.94
N VAL A 48 -10.95 -1.94 3.43
CA VAL A 48 -9.65 -1.26 3.27
C VAL A 48 -9.48 -0.22 4.37
N TRP A 49 -8.44 -0.39 5.16
CA TRP A 49 -8.09 0.46 6.29
C TRP A 49 -6.93 1.37 5.90
N ASP A 50 -7.23 2.64 5.66
CA ASP A 50 -6.21 3.65 5.35
C ASP A 50 -5.76 4.34 6.64
N CYS A 51 -4.54 4.08 7.06
CA CYS A 51 -3.97 4.67 8.27
C CYS A 51 -3.08 5.85 7.94
N GLY A 52 -3.11 6.88 8.79
CA GLY A 52 -2.28 8.08 8.60
C GLY A 52 -0.80 7.75 8.53
N GLY A 53 -0.08 8.44 7.63
CA GLY A 53 1.33 8.21 7.36
C GLY A 53 2.29 9.18 8.03
N GLN A 54 1.78 10.16 8.80
CA GLN A 54 2.64 11.10 9.52
C GLN A 54 3.48 10.35 10.55
N GLU A 55 4.71 10.79 10.73
CA GLU A 55 5.68 10.11 11.58
C GLU A 55 5.15 9.84 12.99
N ARG A 56 4.45 10.80 13.60
CA ARG A 56 3.88 10.65 14.94
C ARG A 56 2.79 9.60 15.05
N ILE A 57 2.16 9.24 13.92
CA ILE A 57 1.04 8.28 13.89
C ILE A 57 1.53 6.85 13.63
N ARG A 58 2.69 6.69 12.99
CA ARG A 58 3.20 5.37 12.59
C ARG A 58 3.32 4.37 13.74
N PRO A 59 3.68 4.76 14.96
CA PRO A 59 3.71 3.80 16.07
C PRO A 59 2.33 3.20 16.39
N LEU A 60 1.27 3.84 15.96
CA LEU A 60 -0.10 3.36 16.17
C LEU A 60 -0.54 2.34 15.12
N TRP A 61 0.20 2.18 14.02
CA TRP A 61 -0.15 1.26 12.96
C TRP A 61 -0.36 -0.17 13.47
N ARG A 62 0.43 -0.60 14.43
CA ARG A 62 0.35 -1.97 14.99
C ARG A 62 -1.03 -2.30 15.58
N HIS A 63 -1.81 -1.30 15.97
CA HIS A 63 -3.15 -1.52 16.50
C HIS A 63 -4.13 -2.06 15.45
N TYR A 64 -3.74 -2.00 14.17
CA TYR A 64 -4.60 -2.42 13.05
C TYR A 64 -4.11 -3.71 12.39
N PHE A 65 -3.05 -4.33 12.89
CA PHE A 65 -2.44 -5.50 12.24
C PHE A 65 -3.26 -6.78 12.39
N THR A 66 -3.89 -7.00 13.54
CA THR A 66 -4.62 -8.24 13.80
C THR A 66 -5.73 -8.48 12.78
N GLY A 67 -5.78 -9.67 12.19
CA GLY A 67 -6.81 -10.03 11.24
C GLY A 67 -6.57 -9.53 9.82
N THR A 68 -5.42 -8.92 9.54
CA THR A 68 -5.08 -8.41 8.20
C THR A 68 -4.77 -9.59 7.27
N ASN A 69 -5.44 -9.62 6.11
CA ASN A 69 -5.20 -10.63 5.07
C ASN A 69 -4.14 -10.16 4.06
N ALA A 70 -4.10 -8.86 3.79
CA ALA A 70 -3.17 -8.29 2.84
C ALA A 70 -2.73 -6.90 3.30
N LEU A 71 -1.46 -6.60 3.12
CA LEU A 71 -0.89 -5.27 3.35
C LEU A 71 -0.62 -4.63 2.00
N ILE A 72 -1.21 -3.47 1.78
CA ILE A 72 -0.87 -2.60 0.66
C ILE A 72 0.04 -1.52 1.22
N TYR A 73 1.27 -1.48 0.74
CA TYR A 73 2.24 -0.46 1.14
C TYR A 73 2.48 0.50 -0.01
N VAL A 74 2.12 1.77 0.17
CA VAL A 74 2.15 2.76 -0.90
C VAL A 74 3.43 3.57 -0.81
N VAL A 75 4.16 3.65 -1.92
CA VAL A 75 5.41 4.38 -2.02
C VAL A 75 5.27 5.51 -3.04
N ASP A 76 5.67 6.72 -2.66
CA ASP A 76 5.81 7.82 -3.61
C ASP A 76 7.10 7.62 -4.39
N SER A 77 6.99 7.09 -5.61
CA SER A 77 8.16 6.76 -6.42
C SER A 77 8.91 7.99 -6.93
N SER A 78 8.30 9.17 -6.80
CA SER A 78 8.93 10.42 -7.21
C SER A 78 9.72 11.10 -6.09
N ASP A 79 9.50 10.71 -4.85
CA ASP A 79 10.13 11.32 -3.68
C ASP A 79 11.37 10.51 -3.27
N LYS A 80 12.44 10.66 -4.04
CA LYS A 80 13.66 9.87 -3.88
C LYS A 80 14.35 10.10 -2.54
N ASP A 81 14.19 11.28 -1.96
CA ASP A 81 14.80 11.62 -0.67
C ASP A 81 14.20 10.84 0.49
N ARG A 82 12.98 10.33 0.33
CA ARG A 82 12.29 9.59 1.38
C ARG A 82 12.19 8.09 1.13
N LEU A 83 12.82 7.57 0.08
CA LEU A 83 12.73 6.14 -0.22
C LEU A 83 13.35 5.28 0.88
N GLU A 84 14.46 5.73 1.46
CA GLU A 84 15.10 4.98 2.55
C GLU A 84 14.21 4.95 3.80
N GLU A 85 13.59 6.07 4.13
CA GLU A 85 12.62 6.15 5.23
C GLU A 85 11.44 5.21 4.98
N SER A 86 10.93 5.20 3.74
CA SER A 86 9.82 4.35 3.34
C SER A 86 10.18 2.87 3.48
N LYS A 87 11.37 2.49 3.04
CA LYS A 87 11.87 1.12 3.17
C LYS A 87 11.95 0.69 4.64
N LYS A 88 12.50 1.54 5.50
CA LYS A 88 12.63 1.23 6.92
C LYS A 88 11.28 0.97 7.56
N GLU A 89 10.29 1.80 7.25
CA GLU A 89 8.95 1.63 7.79
C GLU A 89 8.30 0.34 7.29
N LEU A 90 8.45 0.02 6.00
CA LEU A 90 7.93 -1.24 5.46
C LEU A 90 8.56 -2.45 6.15
N MET A 91 9.89 -2.46 6.27
CA MET A 91 10.58 -3.61 6.86
C MET A 91 10.23 -3.79 8.32
N ARG A 92 10.06 -2.69 9.06
CA ARG A 92 9.60 -2.75 10.44
C ARG A 92 8.21 -3.39 10.55
N VAL A 93 7.30 -2.97 9.66
CA VAL A 93 5.91 -3.44 9.68
C VAL A 93 5.80 -4.90 9.25
N ILE A 94 6.42 -5.25 8.11
CA ILE A 94 6.23 -6.59 7.53
C ILE A 94 6.86 -7.69 8.37
N ASN A 95 7.80 -7.34 9.24
CA ASN A 95 8.42 -8.31 10.15
C ASN A 95 7.61 -8.54 11.43
N ASP A 96 6.51 -7.81 11.63
CA ASP A 96 5.65 -8.03 12.78
C ASP A 96 4.95 -9.38 12.65
N LYS A 97 4.90 -10.12 13.75
CA LYS A 97 4.31 -11.46 13.77
C LYS A 97 2.83 -11.47 13.42
N GLU A 98 2.11 -10.39 13.70
CA GLU A 98 0.69 -10.29 13.36
C GLU A 98 0.46 -10.23 11.85
N LEU A 99 1.49 -9.89 11.07
CA LEU A 99 1.43 -9.82 9.62
C LEU A 99 2.18 -10.96 8.94
N ALA A 100 2.57 -12.00 9.70
CA ALA A 100 3.40 -13.09 9.18
C ALA A 100 2.79 -13.80 7.97
N ASP A 101 1.47 -13.96 7.94
CA ASP A 101 0.77 -14.70 6.90
C ASP A 101 0.08 -13.81 5.87
N CYS A 102 0.25 -12.48 5.96
CA CYS A 102 -0.43 -11.60 5.03
C CYS A 102 0.28 -11.54 3.68
N LEU A 103 -0.53 -11.28 2.65
CA LEU A 103 0.00 -10.93 1.34
C LEU A 103 0.59 -9.53 1.41
N LEU A 104 1.64 -9.27 0.62
CA LEU A 104 2.24 -7.93 0.56
C LEU A 104 2.20 -7.40 -0.87
N ILE A 105 1.60 -6.24 -1.05
CA ILE A 105 1.69 -5.51 -2.31
C ILE A 105 2.32 -4.15 -2.03
N VAL A 106 3.38 -3.85 -2.77
CA VAL A 106 3.96 -2.51 -2.77
C VAL A 106 3.45 -1.79 -4.02
N LEU A 107 2.81 -0.65 -3.82
CA LEU A 107 2.37 0.18 -4.93
C LEU A 107 3.43 1.23 -5.20
N ALA A 108 4.09 1.10 -6.35
CA ALA A 108 5.03 2.11 -6.84
C ALA A 108 4.21 3.24 -7.46
N ASN A 109 3.72 4.14 -6.60
CA ASN A 109 2.76 5.16 -6.98
C ASN A 109 3.43 6.37 -7.63
N LYS A 110 2.64 7.20 -8.27
CA LYS A 110 3.05 8.42 -8.98
C LYS A 110 3.96 8.14 -10.17
N GLN A 111 3.67 7.05 -10.89
CA GLN A 111 4.44 6.68 -12.09
C GLN A 111 4.27 7.65 -13.27
N ASP A 112 3.32 8.56 -13.18
CA ASP A 112 3.14 9.66 -14.13
C ASP A 112 4.25 10.72 -14.03
N VAL A 113 4.98 10.77 -12.92
CA VAL A 113 6.10 11.71 -12.76
C VAL A 113 7.29 11.16 -13.56
N PRO A 114 7.91 11.97 -14.45
CA PRO A 114 8.94 11.46 -15.37
C PRO A 114 10.13 10.76 -14.72
N ASP A 115 10.57 11.23 -13.54
CA ASP A 115 11.73 10.66 -12.86
C ASP A 115 11.36 9.64 -11.77
N ALA A 116 10.10 9.19 -11.73
CA ALA A 116 9.68 8.22 -10.74
C ALA A 116 10.47 6.92 -10.86
N VAL A 117 10.85 6.37 -9.71
CA VAL A 117 11.55 5.08 -9.66
C VAL A 117 10.63 3.99 -10.21
N LYS A 118 11.14 3.18 -11.13
CA LYS A 118 10.36 2.11 -11.73
C LYS A 118 10.21 0.93 -10.77
N PRO A 119 9.15 0.11 -10.93
CA PRO A 119 8.93 -1.04 -10.04
C PRO A 119 10.14 -1.96 -9.94
N LYS A 120 10.83 -2.21 -11.05
CA LYS A 120 12.02 -3.05 -11.09
C LYS A 120 13.12 -2.51 -10.18
N ASP A 121 13.34 -1.20 -10.22
CA ASP A 121 14.39 -0.57 -9.40
C ASP A 121 13.97 -0.51 -7.94
N LEU A 122 12.67 -0.35 -7.68
CA LEU A 122 12.15 -0.35 -6.32
C LEU A 122 12.32 -1.72 -5.66
N ILE A 123 12.13 -2.79 -6.43
CA ILE A 123 12.36 -4.15 -5.93
C ILE A 123 13.79 -4.29 -5.43
N GLU A 124 14.77 -3.77 -6.17
CA GLU A 124 16.16 -3.80 -5.75
C GLU A 124 16.43 -2.91 -4.54
N GLN A 125 15.97 -1.66 -4.59
CA GLN A 125 16.22 -0.69 -3.51
C GLN A 125 15.61 -1.12 -2.19
N PHE A 126 14.45 -1.76 -2.22
CA PHE A 126 13.74 -2.22 -1.02
C PHE A 126 14.14 -3.65 -0.63
N ASP A 127 15.03 -4.28 -1.39
CA ASP A 127 15.47 -5.65 -1.12
C ASP A 127 14.28 -6.61 -0.99
N MET A 128 13.32 -6.48 -1.89
CA MET A 128 12.07 -7.25 -1.84
C MET A 128 12.32 -8.75 -1.94
N ASN A 129 13.37 -9.16 -2.66
CA ASN A 129 13.67 -10.59 -2.81
C ASN A 129 14.02 -11.27 -1.49
N SER A 130 14.46 -10.51 -0.49
CA SER A 130 14.72 -11.07 0.84
C SER A 130 13.45 -11.57 1.53
N LEU A 131 12.28 -11.13 1.08
CA LEU A 131 10.99 -11.51 1.65
C LEU A 131 10.39 -12.77 1.02
N SER A 132 10.98 -13.28 -0.08
CA SER A 132 10.37 -14.35 -0.89
C SER A 132 10.16 -15.67 -0.16
N GLY A 133 10.92 -15.95 0.88
CA GLY A 133 10.74 -17.17 1.68
C GLY A 133 9.67 -17.05 2.76
N GLN A 134 9.21 -15.84 3.06
CA GLN A 134 8.31 -15.55 4.16
C GLN A 134 6.96 -15.00 3.71
N HIS A 135 6.94 -14.25 2.61
CA HIS A 135 5.74 -13.57 2.12
C HIS A 135 5.56 -13.77 0.63
N VAL A 136 4.30 -13.86 0.22
CA VAL A 136 3.93 -13.72 -1.19
C VAL A 136 3.77 -12.23 -1.44
N TRP A 137 4.54 -11.67 -2.36
CA TRP A 137 4.56 -10.23 -2.59
C TRP A 137 4.57 -9.89 -4.08
N SER A 138 4.18 -8.65 -4.36
CA SER A 138 4.27 -8.06 -5.70
C SER A 138 4.52 -6.57 -5.59
N VAL A 139 5.12 -5.98 -6.62
CA VAL A 139 5.27 -4.53 -6.76
C VAL A 139 4.52 -4.13 -8.04
N ILE A 140 3.54 -3.26 -7.89
CA ILE A 140 2.67 -2.85 -8.99
C ILE A 140 2.82 -1.35 -9.24
N PRO A 141 3.04 -0.92 -10.49
CA PRO A 141 3.08 0.50 -10.81
C PRO A 141 1.67 1.08 -10.75
N THR A 142 1.52 2.23 -10.11
CA THR A 142 0.22 2.89 -9.99
C THR A 142 0.30 4.37 -10.29
N ILE A 143 -0.84 4.91 -10.74
CA ILE A 143 -1.10 6.33 -10.85
C ILE A 143 -2.46 6.54 -10.21
N ALA A 144 -2.46 6.90 -8.92
CA ALA A 144 -3.70 6.98 -8.15
C ALA A 144 -4.70 7.97 -8.75
N ILE A 145 -4.19 9.06 -9.32
CA ILE A 145 -5.01 10.12 -9.87
C ILE A 145 -5.96 9.61 -10.96
N ASP A 146 -5.48 8.70 -11.82
CA ASP A 146 -6.31 8.15 -12.91
C ASP A 146 -6.77 6.70 -12.68
N GLY A 147 -6.34 6.08 -11.59
CA GLY A 147 -6.71 4.71 -11.24
C GLY A 147 -5.86 3.62 -11.86
N THR A 148 -4.82 3.97 -12.61
CA THR A 148 -3.92 2.98 -13.23
C THR A 148 -3.34 2.05 -12.17
N GLY A 149 -3.45 0.74 -12.39
CA GLY A 149 -2.89 -0.30 -11.53
C GLY A 149 -3.76 -0.70 -10.35
N LEU A 150 -4.85 0.02 -10.05
CA LEU A 150 -5.66 -0.28 -8.86
C LEU A 150 -6.52 -1.54 -9.03
N ALA A 151 -7.17 -1.71 -10.18
CA ALA A 151 -7.94 -2.93 -10.45
C ALA A 151 -7.01 -4.15 -10.48
N GLU A 152 -5.81 -4.00 -11.04
CA GLU A 152 -4.79 -5.03 -11.07
C GLU A 152 -4.37 -5.43 -9.66
N THR A 153 -4.23 -4.45 -8.76
CA THR A 153 -3.90 -4.66 -7.35
C THR A 153 -4.95 -5.54 -6.67
N LEU A 154 -6.22 -5.19 -6.80
CA LEU A 154 -7.30 -5.95 -6.18
C LEU A 154 -7.42 -7.36 -6.78
N SER A 155 -7.22 -7.50 -8.09
CA SER A 155 -7.21 -8.80 -8.75
C SER A 155 -6.07 -9.69 -8.24
N TRP A 156 -4.89 -9.12 -8.08
CA TRP A 156 -3.75 -9.86 -7.55
C TRP A 156 -4.02 -10.39 -6.15
N ILE A 157 -4.57 -9.54 -5.27
CA ILE A 157 -4.92 -9.95 -3.91
C ILE A 157 -5.95 -11.08 -3.94
N SER A 158 -6.99 -10.92 -4.75
CA SER A 158 -8.03 -11.93 -4.88
C SER A 158 -7.49 -13.28 -5.37
N ASN A 159 -6.58 -13.24 -6.36
CA ASN A 159 -6.01 -14.46 -6.95
C ASN A 159 -5.04 -15.18 -6.03
N HIS A 160 -4.46 -14.50 -5.06
CA HIS A 160 -3.48 -15.08 -4.15
C HIS A 160 -4.04 -15.34 -2.74
N SER A 161 -5.28 -14.94 -2.49
CA SER A 161 -5.95 -15.24 -1.22
C SER A 161 -6.53 -16.66 -1.25
N LYS A 162 -6.56 -17.28 -0.10
CA LYS A 162 -7.13 -18.63 0.06
C LYS A 162 -8.61 -18.57 0.37
#